data_5c652ae344e95d5c71adb4bff432dd22
#
_entry.id   5c652ae344e95d5c71adb4bff432dd22
#
_cell.length_a   1.000
_cell.length_b   1.000
_cell.length_c   1.000
_cell.angle_alpha   90.00
_cell.angle_beta   90.00
_cell.angle_gamma   90.00
#
_symmetry.space_group_name_H-M   'P 1'
#
loop_
_entity.id
_entity.type
_entity.pdbx_description
1 polymer ?
#
loop_
_entity_poly.entity_id
_entity_poly.type
_entity_poly.pdbx_seq_one_letter_code
_entity_poly.pdbx_strand_id
1 'polypeptide(L)'
;MTLDEIAQKHGTDKSSLNHNYTAIYEPLLEPLRDKPITLLELGWGGHEDPDCGGNSARTWAEYFPHPGAEIIVVELESKNVQPDDDERITLWQGSQDDQGMIDQLAAVYGPFDVIIDDASHLSSKTIRSFELLFRHVSPGGIYVVEDTHASYHEHYYGSMEANENPEKRRRDGEFTMMQFFQRLTDEVNYRGRTELDLFPSRYAWNVPVESIAFYFNMLVAKRR
;
A
#
# COMPACT_ATOMS: atom_id res chain seq x y z
N MET A 1 6.24 -16.93 16.67
CA MET A 1 4.84 -16.73 16.27
C MET A 1 4.79 -16.50 14.77
N THR A 2 3.77 -17.01 14.09
CA THR A 2 3.47 -16.67 12.71
C THR A 2 2.94 -15.23 12.60
N LEU A 3 2.90 -14.67 11.41
CA LEU A 3 2.30 -13.36 11.21
C LEU A 3 0.82 -13.34 11.62
N ASP A 4 0.09 -14.43 11.34
CA ASP A 4 -1.32 -14.54 11.72
C ASP A 4 -1.56 -14.54 13.24
N GLU A 5 -0.72 -15.28 14.01
CA GLU A 5 -0.78 -15.27 15.48
C GLU A 5 -0.52 -13.86 16.05
N ILE A 6 0.42 -13.12 15.46
CA ILE A 6 0.73 -11.75 15.86
C ILE A 6 -0.44 -10.81 15.48
N ALA A 7 -0.98 -10.95 14.28
CA ALA A 7 -2.12 -10.17 13.82
C ALA A 7 -3.38 -10.37 14.69
N GLN A 8 -3.66 -11.60 15.08
CA GLN A 8 -4.74 -11.92 16.03
C GLN A 8 -4.48 -11.30 17.41
N LYS A 9 -3.25 -11.35 17.91
CA LYS A 9 -2.86 -10.76 19.19
C LYS A 9 -3.11 -9.26 19.24
N HIS A 10 -2.78 -8.53 18.15
CA HIS A 10 -2.98 -7.09 18.06
C HIS A 10 -4.38 -6.70 17.57
N GLY A 11 -5.19 -7.66 17.14
CA GLY A 11 -6.58 -7.42 16.73
C GLY A 11 -6.71 -6.68 15.40
N THR A 12 -5.74 -6.80 14.50
CA THR A 12 -5.88 -6.27 13.14
C THR A 12 -6.80 -7.15 12.30
N ASP A 13 -7.57 -6.53 11.43
CA ASP A 13 -8.50 -7.20 10.49
C ASP A 13 -7.78 -8.00 9.39
N LYS A 14 -6.48 -7.81 9.24
CA LYS A 14 -5.62 -8.57 8.31
C LYS A 14 -5.48 -10.05 8.69
N SER A 15 -5.85 -10.42 9.95
CA SER A 15 -5.78 -11.79 10.45
C SER A 15 -6.75 -12.76 9.77
N SER A 16 -6.53 -14.06 9.99
CA SER A 16 -7.42 -15.12 9.50
C SER A 16 -8.83 -15.08 10.10
N LEU A 17 -9.03 -14.31 11.17
CA LEU A 17 -10.36 -14.11 11.77
C LEU A 17 -11.25 -13.15 10.95
N ASN A 18 -10.66 -12.37 10.04
CA ASN A 18 -11.34 -11.38 9.21
C ASN A 18 -10.96 -11.56 7.72
N HIS A 19 -10.04 -10.73 7.18
CA HIS A 19 -9.71 -10.72 5.75
C HIS A 19 -8.73 -11.82 5.33
N ASN A 20 -8.03 -12.44 6.30
CA ASN A 20 -7.01 -13.48 6.04
C ASN A 20 -5.87 -13.02 5.10
N TYR A 21 -5.53 -11.73 5.15
CA TYR A 21 -4.43 -11.17 4.36
C TYR A 21 -3.07 -11.69 4.83
N THR A 22 -2.96 -12.10 6.09
CA THR A 22 -1.74 -12.71 6.65
C THR A 22 -1.27 -13.92 5.86
N ALA A 23 -2.18 -14.72 5.28
CA ALA A 23 -1.83 -15.85 4.43
C ALA A 23 -1.12 -15.44 3.12
N ILE A 24 -1.37 -14.21 2.64
CA ILE A 24 -0.70 -13.62 1.47
C ILE A 24 0.60 -12.95 1.90
N TYR A 25 0.58 -12.21 3.00
CA TYR A 25 1.73 -11.47 3.50
C TYR A 25 2.87 -12.35 3.99
N GLU A 26 2.58 -13.41 4.73
CA GLU A 26 3.62 -14.23 5.38
C GLU A 26 4.68 -14.74 4.39
N PRO A 27 4.33 -15.39 3.27
CA PRO A 27 5.35 -15.86 2.32
C PRO A 27 6.10 -14.73 1.61
N LEU A 28 5.52 -13.53 1.51
CA LEU A 28 6.16 -12.36 0.90
C LEU A 28 7.13 -11.67 1.85
N LEU A 29 6.79 -11.62 3.14
CA LEU A 29 7.50 -10.86 4.16
C LEU A 29 8.50 -11.70 4.97
N GLU A 30 8.30 -13.02 5.06
CA GLU A 30 9.19 -13.92 5.80
C GLU A 30 10.67 -13.78 5.40
N PRO A 31 11.04 -13.62 4.11
CA PRO A 31 12.44 -13.39 3.73
C PRO A 31 13.05 -12.09 4.24
N LEU A 32 12.21 -11.16 4.71
CA LEU A 32 12.60 -9.85 5.23
C LEU A 32 12.58 -9.79 6.76
N ARG A 33 12.02 -10.79 7.43
CA ARG A 33 11.66 -10.77 8.85
C ARG A 33 12.77 -10.31 9.80
N ASP A 34 13.99 -10.79 9.57
CA ASP A 34 15.13 -10.51 10.45
C ASP A 34 16.05 -9.41 9.88
N LYS A 35 15.56 -8.59 8.94
CA LYS A 35 16.33 -7.55 8.30
C LYS A 35 15.95 -6.15 8.79
N PRO A 36 16.84 -5.16 8.69
CA PRO A 36 16.56 -3.76 8.98
C PRO A 36 15.76 -3.13 7.81
N ILE A 37 14.48 -3.48 7.72
CA ILE A 37 13.60 -3.03 6.64
C ILE A 37 12.98 -1.67 6.95
N THR A 38 12.57 -0.96 5.91
CA THR A 38 11.70 0.21 6.01
C THR A 38 10.34 -0.13 5.40
N LEU A 39 9.29 -0.15 6.23
CA LEU A 39 7.91 -0.38 5.82
C LEU A 39 7.12 0.93 5.93
N LEU A 40 6.40 1.27 4.88
CA LEU A 40 5.44 2.37 4.85
C LEU A 40 4.03 1.79 4.73
N GLU A 41 3.14 2.12 5.67
CA GLU A 41 1.71 1.83 5.60
C GLU A 41 0.92 3.14 5.46
N LEU A 42 0.01 3.21 4.50
CA LEU A 42 -0.97 4.28 4.36
C LEU A 42 -2.26 3.81 5.03
N GLY A 43 -2.66 4.51 6.09
CA GLY A 43 -3.79 4.17 6.97
C GLY A 43 -3.33 3.69 8.34
N TRP A 44 -3.69 4.45 9.40
CA TRP A 44 -3.50 4.05 10.80
C TRP A 44 -4.67 3.20 11.32
N GLY A 45 -5.83 3.35 10.67
CA GLY A 45 -7.08 2.76 11.10
C GLY A 45 -7.76 3.51 12.24
N GLY A 46 -8.85 2.91 12.75
CA GLY A 46 -9.68 3.54 13.77
C GLY A 46 -10.63 4.62 13.22
N HIS A 47 -10.68 4.81 11.90
CA HIS A 47 -11.54 5.80 11.23
C HIS A 47 -11.43 7.20 11.87
N GLU A 48 -12.55 7.90 12.09
CA GLU A 48 -12.61 9.22 12.71
C GLU A 48 -12.33 9.22 14.23
N ASP A 49 -12.26 8.05 14.87
CA ASP A 49 -11.95 7.97 16.31
C ASP A 49 -10.45 8.28 16.52
N PRO A 50 -10.13 9.42 17.19
CA PRO A 50 -8.74 9.81 17.38
C PRO A 50 -7.99 8.93 18.39
N ASP A 51 -8.71 8.15 19.19
CA ASP A 51 -8.14 7.31 20.24
C ASP A 51 -7.99 5.84 19.82
N CYS A 52 -8.30 5.52 18.54
CA CYS A 52 -8.25 4.17 17.98
C CYS A 52 -7.26 4.03 16.82
N GLY A 53 -6.87 2.78 16.53
CA GLY A 53 -6.02 2.40 15.39
C GLY A 53 -4.64 1.89 15.78
N GLY A 54 -3.77 1.69 14.79
CA GLY A 54 -2.40 1.24 14.93
C GLY A 54 -2.21 -0.26 15.16
N ASN A 55 -3.26 -1.06 15.02
CA ASN A 55 -3.18 -2.51 15.23
C ASN A 55 -2.26 -3.19 14.21
N SER A 56 -2.31 -2.77 12.96
CA SER A 56 -1.41 -3.23 11.90
C SER A 56 0.02 -2.77 12.16
N ALA A 57 0.25 -1.50 12.52
CA ALA A 57 1.57 -0.99 12.84
C ALA A 57 2.27 -1.78 13.94
N ARG A 58 1.55 -2.10 15.03
CA ARG A 58 2.06 -2.96 16.11
C ARG A 58 2.33 -4.39 15.65
N THR A 59 1.49 -4.89 14.74
CA THR A 59 1.69 -6.21 14.11
C THR A 59 2.99 -6.24 13.32
N TRP A 60 3.25 -5.23 12.51
CA TRP A 60 4.48 -5.13 11.73
C TRP A 60 5.71 -4.98 12.62
N ALA A 61 5.65 -4.13 13.65
CA ALA A 61 6.77 -3.94 14.58
C ALA A 61 7.13 -5.22 15.34
N GLU A 62 6.14 -6.04 15.73
CA GLU A 62 6.40 -7.33 16.38
C GLU A 62 6.86 -8.39 15.36
N TYR A 63 6.35 -8.37 14.13
CA TYR A 63 6.74 -9.32 13.10
C TYR A 63 8.17 -9.09 12.61
N PHE A 64 8.63 -7.85 12.53
CA PHE A 64 9.98 -7.46 12.15
C PHE A 64 10.80 -7.07 13.39
N PRO A 65 11.40 -8.04 14.09
CA PRO A 65 12.02 -7.80 15.39
C PRO A 65 13.39 -7.12 15.31
N HIS A 66 13.93 -6.90 14.11
CA HIS A 66 15.23 -6.26 13.96
C HIS A 66 15.21 -4.84 14.51
N PRO A 67 16.16 -4.40 15.36
CA PRO A 67 16.14 -3.08 15.99
C PRO A 67 16.28 -1.92 14.98
N GLY A 68 16.78 -2.17 13.78
CA GLY A 68 16.86 -1.20 12.69
C GLY A 68 15.70 -1.31 11.71
N ALA A 69 14.62 -2.04 12.04
CA ALA A 69 13.39 -1.98 11.24
C ALA A 69 12.64 -0.68 11.56
N GLU A 70 12.14 0.00 10.53
CA GLU A 70 11.35 1.23 10.64
C GLU A 70 9.95 0.98 10.08
N ILE A 71 8.93 1.29 10.88
CA ILE A 71 7.51 1.17 10.54
C ILE A 71 6.93 2.58 10.49
N ILE A 72 6.74 3.10 9.30
CA ILE A 72 6.21 4.43 9.07
C ILE A 72 4.74 4.30 8.67
N VAL A 73 3.85 5.05 9.32
CA VAL A 73 2.43 5.06 9.00
C VAL A 73 1.97 6.47 8.68
N VAL A 74 1.20 6.62 7.63
CA VAL A 74 0.56 7.90 7.25
C VAL A 74 -0.93 7.81 7.54
N GLU A 75 -1.46 8.83 8.24
CA GLU A 75 -2.90 8.93 8.54
C GLU A 75 -3.41 10.32 8.19
N LEU A 76 -4.57 10.39 7.56
CA LEU A 76 -5.22 11.65 7.20
C LEU A 76 -5.71 12.39 8.43
N GLU A 77 -6.39 11.67 9.31
CA GLU A 77 -7.01 12.23 10.51
C GLU A 77 -5.99 12.35 11.65
N SER A 78 -6.16 13.39 12.46
CA SER A 78 -5.32 13.57 13.64
C SER A 78 -5.65 12.50 14.68
N LYS A 79 -4.62 11.79 15.16
CA LYS A 79 -4.75 10.77 16.20
C LYS A 79 -4.14 11.25 17.52
N ASN A 80 -4.86 10.97 18.61
CA ASN A 80 -4.34 11.19 19.97
C ASN A 80 -3.45 10.02 20.43
N VAL A 81 -3.62 8.87 19.79
CA VAL A 81 -2.85 7.65 20.09
C VAL A 81 -1.43 7.84 19.58
N GLN A 82 -0.50 7.95 20.50
CA GLN A 82 0.91 7.84 20.12
C GLN A 82 1.23 6.39 19.78
N PRO A 83 2.12 6.12 18.80
CA PRO A 83 2.72 4.81 18.67
C PRO A 83 3.23 4.42 20.07
N ASP A 84 2.86 3.25 20.56
CA ASP A 84 3.25 2.78 21.88
C ASP A 84 4.77 2.96 22.09
N ASP A 85 5.33 2.52 23.20
CA ASP A 85 6.75 2.66 23.55
C ASP A 85 7.74 2.00 22.54
N ASP A 86 7.29 1.65 21.33
CA ASP A 86 8.16 1.13 20.27
C ASP A 86 8.63 2.28 19.35
N GLU A 87 9.86 2.74 19.62
CA GLU A 87 10.51 3.84 18.89
C GLU A 87 10.66 3.59 17.36
N ARG A 88 10.42 2.35 16.91
CA ARG A 88 10.47 2.00 15.49
C ARG A 88 9.21 2.37 14.71
N ILE A 89 8.11 2.70 15.43
CA ILE A 89 6.85 3.13 14.81
C ILE A 89 6.81 4.64 14.75
N THR A 90 6.61 5.20 13.57
CA THR A 90 6.46 6.63 13.35
C THR A 90 5.13 6.93 12.66
N LEU A 91 4.31 7.79 13.26
CA LEU A 91 3.05 8.25 12.69
C LEU A 91 3.21 9.65 12.07
N TRP A 92 2.85 9.76 10.79
CA TRP A 92 2.80 11.00 10.03
C TRP A 92 1.35 11.38 9.72
N GLN A 93 1.01 12.65 9.92
CA GLN A 93 -0.28 13.16 9.52
C GLN A 93 -0.21 13.72 8.09
N GLY A 94 -1.08 13.23 7.20
CA GLY A 94 -1.17 13.71 5.82
C GLY A 94 -2.06 12.85 4.95
N SER A 95 -2.27 13.31 3.72
CA SER A 95 -3.07 12.57 2.73
C SER A 95 -2.18 11.68 1.87
N GLN A 96 -2.66 10.46 1.59
CA GLN A 96 -1.98 9.48 0.73
C GLN A 96 -1.65 10.00 -0.68
N ASP A 97 -2.37 11.02 -1.15
CA ASP A 97 -2.22 11.62 -2.47
C ASP A 97 -1.53 12.99 -2.48
N ASP A 98 -1.01 13.43 -1.32
CA ASP A 98 -0.23 14.69 -1.21
C ASP A 98 1.23 14.45 -1.64
N GLN A 99 1.59 14.94 -2.81
CA GLN A 99 2.94 14.84 -3.35
C GLN A 99 3.99 15.49 -2.45
N GLY A 100 3.70 16.65 -1.87
CA GLY A 100 4.67 17.38 -1.04
C GLY A 100 5.01 16.62 0.24
N MET A 101 4.00 16.02 0.88
CA MET A 101 4.18 15.16 2.04
C MET A 101 4.96 13.88 1.67
N ILE A 102 4.57 13.21 0.57
CA ILE A 102 5.23 11.99 0.09
C ILE A 102 6.71 12.24 -0.24
N ASP A 103 7.02 13.35 -0.92
CA ASP A 103 8.41 13.70 -1.26
C ASP A 103 9.26 13.93 0.01
N GLN A 104 8.69 14.58 1.04
CA GLN A 104 9.36 14.75 2.33
C GLN A 104 9.58 13.41 3.05
N LEU A 105 8.54 12.58 3.11
CA LEU A 105 8.59 11.27 3.75
C LEU A 105 9.63 10.37 3.08
N ALA A 106 9.65 10.33 1.75
CA ALA A 106 10.62 9.56 0.99
C ALA A 106 12.05 10.09 1.12
N ALA A 107 12.23 11.40 1.32
CA ALA A 107 13.55 11.99 1.56
C ALA A 107 14.10 11.65 2.95
N VAL A 108 13.23 11.41 3.94
CA VAL A 108 13.64 11.06 5.30
C VAL A 108 13.85 9.55 5.48
N TYR A 109 12.94 8.72 4.98
CA TYR A 109 12.88 7.29 5.27
C TYR A 109 13.13 6.38 4.05
N GLY A 110 12.97 6.90 2.84
CA GLY A 110 13.11 6.08 1.63
C GLY A 110 14.56 5.64 1.34
N PRO A 111 14.75 4.62 0.54
CA PRO A 111 13.70 3.85 -0.14
C PRO A 111 13.01 2.85 0.79
N PHE A 112 11.79 2.43 0.42
CA PHE A 112 10.95 1.52 1.21
C PHE A 112 11.04 0.09 0.68
N ASP A 113 11.25 -0.89 1.56
CA ASP A 113 11.24 -2.31 1.18
C ASP A 113 9.82 -2.83 0.96
N VAL A 114 8.87 -2.29 1.74
CA VAL A 114 7.45 -2.63 1.68
C VAL A 114 6.63 -1.35 1.75
N ILE A 115 5.69 -1.17 0.82
CA ILE A 115 4.65 -0.15 0.91
C ILE A 115 3.30 -0.86 0.93
N ILE A 116 2.42 -0.48 1.85
CA ILE A 116 1.05 -0.99 1.99
C ILE A 116 0.08 0.17 1.86
N ASP A 117 -0.79 0.13 0.85
CA ASP A 117 -1.88 1.09 0.67
C ASP A 117 -3.17 0.47 1.22
N ASP A 118 -3.50 0.86 2.43
CA ASP A 118 -4.68 0.45 3.21
C ASP A 118 -5.41 1.69 3.76
N ALA A 119 -5.50 2.76 2.93
CA ALA A 119 -6.01 4.04 3.38
C ALA A 119 -7.48 4.25 2.99
N SER A 120 -7.74 5.06 1.95
CA SER A 120 -9.11 5.49 1.61
C SER A 120 -9.90 4.49 0.77
N HIS A 121 -9.24 3.56 0.11
CA HIS A 121 -9.76 2.65 -0.92
C HIS A 121 -10.45 3.37 -2.10
N LEU A 122 -10.27 4.70 -2.21
CA LEU A 122 -10.73 5.49 -3.33
C LEU A 122 -9.84 5.24 -4.54
N SER A 123 -10.38 4.74 -5.64
CA SER A 123 -9.59 4.40 -6.83
C SER A 123 -8.67 5.54 -7.31
N SER A 124 -9.16 6.77 -7.31
CA SER A 124 -8.35 7.93 -7.73
C SER A 124 -7.17 8.18 -6.79
N LYS A 125 -7.38 8.05 -5.48
CA LYS A 125 -6.33 8.25 -4.47
C LYS A 125 -5.33 7.10 -4.46
N THR A 126 -5.80 5.84 -4.53
CA THR A 126 -4.94 4.66 -4.61
C THR A 126 -4.06 4.68 -5.87
N ILE A 127 -4.62 5.07 -7.02
CA ILE A 127 -3.83 5.25 -8.24
C ILE A 127 -2.78 6.35 -8.03
N ARG A 128 -3.18 7.47 -7.45
CA ARG A 128 -2.26 8.60 -7.22
C ARG A 128 -1.16 8.25 -6.24
N SER A 129 -1.47 7.58 -5.11
CA SER A 129 -0.46 7.10 -4.16
C SER A 129 0.54 6.18 -4.84
N PHE A 130 0.06 5.23 -5.64
CA PHE A 130 0.95 4.34 -6.41
C PHE A 130 1.86 5.12 -7.35
N GLU A 131 1.32 6.07 -8.13
CA GLU A 131 2.12 6.91 -9.03
C GLU A 131 3.21 7.71 -8.32
N LEU A 132 2.92 8.18 -7.11
CA LEU A 132 3.87 8.95 -6.31
C LEU A 132 4.91 8.07 -5.63
N LEU A 133 4.48 6.94 -5.06
CA LEU A 133 5.28 6.13 -4.14
C LEU A 133 6.05 5.00 -4.81
N PHE A 134 5.57 4.43 -5.93
CA PHE A 134 6.22 3.24 -6.50
C PHE A 134 7.68 3.46 -6.89
N ARG A 135 8.06 4.68 -7.27
CA ARG A 135 9.46 5.06 -7.54
C ARG A 135 10.36 4.96 -6.31
N HIS A 136 9.78 5.02 -5.11
CA HIS A 136 10.48 4.97 -3.83
C HIS A 136 10.50 3.56 -3.20
N VAL A 137 9.87 2.57 -3.83
CA VAL A 137 10.05 1.17 -3.45
C VAL A 137 11.49 0.75 -3.73
N SER A 138 12.16 0.03 -2.85
CA SER A 138 13.51 -0.52 -3.06
C SER A 138 13.54 -1.49 -4.26
N PRO A 139 14.66 -1.63 -4.98
CA PRO A 139 14.81 -2.72 -5.95
C PRO A 139 14.53 -4.08 -5.28
N GLY A 140 13.62 -4.86 -5.85
CA GLY A 140 13.15 -6.12 -5.27
C GLY A 140 12.08 -5.98 -4.17
N GLY A 141 11.78 -4.75 -3.74
CA GLY A 141 10.69 -4.43 -2.80
C GLY A 141 9.30 -4.51 -3.43
N ILE A 142 8.28 -4.38 -2.59
CA ILE A 142 6.88 -4.55 -2.99
C ILE A 142 6.00 -3.36 -2.60
N TYR A 143 4.99 -3.12 -3.45
CA TYR A 143 3.87 -2.24 -3.17
C TYR A 143 2.60 -3.08 -3.12
N VAL A 144 1.89 -3.04 -2.00
CA VAL A 144 0.65 -3.79 -1.78
C VAL A 144 -0.52 -2.83 -1.77
N VAL A 145 -1.63 -3.22 -2.38
CA VAL A 145 -2.92 -2.51 -2.25
C VAL A 145 -3.92 -3.49 -1.65
N GLU A 146 -4.48 -3.11 -0.51
CA GLU A 146 -5.55 -3.85 0.16
C GLU A 146 -6.93 -3.39 -0.33
N ASP A 147 -7.94 -4.16 0.00
CA ASP A 147 -9.37 -3.88 -0.24
C ASP A 147 -9.71 -3.47 -1.68
N THR A 148 -9.05 -4.12 -2.64
CA THR A 148 -9.25 -3.87 -4.09
C THR A 148 -10.70 -4.11 -4.55
N HIS A 149 -11.52 -4.82 -3.74
CA HIS A 149 -12.95 -5.02 -3.97
C HIS A 149 -13.73 -3.69 -3.98
N ALA A 150 -13.22 -2.64 -3.32
CA ALA A 150 -13.79 -1.29 -3.37
C ALA A 150 -13.97 -0.77 -4.81
N SER A 151 -13.18 -1.27 -5.76
CA SER A 151 -13.34 -0.97 -7.19
C SER A 151 -14.71 -1.35 -7.78
N TYR A 152 -15.45 -2.24 -7.13
CA TYR A 152 -16.71 -2.82 -7.59
C TYR A 152 -17.93 -2.38 -6.79
N HIS A 153 -17.73 -1.59 -5.72
CA HIS A 153 -18.81 -1.11 -4.86
C HIS A 153 -19.12 0.35 -5.14
N GLU A 154 -20.40 0.65 -5.44
CA GLU A 154 -20.86 2.02 -5.74
C GLU A 154 -20.88 2.93 -4.51
N HIS A 155 -20.96 2.36 -3.31
CA HIS A 155 -21.25 3.08 -2.07
C HIS A 155 -20.27 2.76 -0.93
N TYR A 156 -19.10 2.26 -1.23
CA TYR A 156 -18.17 1.86 -0.18
C TYR A 156 -17.41 3.07 0.38
N TYR A 157 -17.62 3.37 1.66
CA TYR A 157 -16.89 4.39 2.46
C TYR A 157 -16.73 5.78 1.81
N GLY A 158 -17.82 6.40 1.42
CA GLY A 158 -17.75 7.74 0.82
C GLY A 158 -16.95 7.79 -0.49
N SER A 159 -16.66 6.64 -1.07
CA SER A 159 -15.95 6.47 -2.33
C SER A 159 -16.76 6.89 -3.56
N MET A 160 -17.80 7.67 -3.35
CA MET A 160 -18.77 8.06 -4.36
C MET A 160 -18.14 8.62 -5.63
N GLU A 161 -17.12 9.46 -5.51
CA GLU A 161 -16.45 10.01 -6.69
C GLU A 161 -15.60 8.98 -7.41
N ALA A 162 -14.88 8.15 -6.67
CA ALA A 162 -13.93 7.21 -7.26
C ALA A 162 -14.61 5.96 -7.79
N ASN A 163 -15.66 5.49 -7.15
CA ASN A 163 -16.39 4.28 -7.55
C ASN A 163 -17.74 4.58 -8.21
N GLU A 164 -18.00 5.84 -8.50
CA GLU A 164 -19.14 6.24 -9.29
C GLU A 164 -19.22 5.45 -10.59
N ASN A 165 -20.32 4.82 -10.79
CA ASN A 165 -20.78 4.13 -12.00
C ASN A 165 -19.68 3.69 -12.99
N PRO A 166 -19.30 2.40 -13.04
CA PRO A 166 -18.27 1.89 -13.95
C PRO A 166 -18.48 2.23 -15.43
N GLU A 167 -19.75 2.45 -15.84
CA GLU A 167 -20.07 2.86 -17.20
C GLU A 167 -19.77 4.34 -17.46
N LYS A 168 -19.95 5.22 -16.46
CA LYS A 168 -19.59 6.63 -16.57
C LYS A 168 -18.06 6.77 -16.68
N ARG A 169 -17.29 6.02 -15.90
CA ARG A 169 -15.83 6.02 -15.96
C ARG A 169 -15.27 5.55 -17.28
N ARG A 170 -15.86 4.53 -17.87
CA ARG A 170 -15.47 4.07 -19.21
C ARG A 170 -15.64 5.18 -20.26
N ARG A 171 -16.61 6.07 -20.07
CA ARG A 171 -16.86 7.21 -20.96
C ARG A 171 -15.92 8.37 -20.72
N ASP A 172 -15.61 8.66 -19.45
CA ASP A 172 -14.84 9.84 -19.05
C ASP A 172 -13.32 9.58 -19.00
N GLY A 173 -12.87 8.34 -19.30
CA GLY A 173 -11.46 7.97 -19.36
C GLY A 173 -10.81 7.72 -18.00
N GLU A 174 -11.56 7.81 -16.92
CA GLU A 174 -11.11 7.44 -15.59
C GLU A 174 -11.16 5.93 -15.39
N PHE A 175 -10.29 5.41 -14.50
CA PHE A 175 -10.21 3.99 -14.23
C PHE A 175 -10.51 3.70 -12.76
N THR A 176 -11.09 2.53 -12.49
CA THR A 176 -11.00 1.96 -11.15
C THR A 176 -9.55 1.55 -10.89
N MET A 177 -9.14 1.44 -9.61
CA MET A 177 -7.81 0.95 -9.28
C MET A 177 -7.55 -0.42 -9.95
N MET A 178 -8.52 -1.33 -9.99
CA MET A 178 -8.35 -2.63 -10.65
C MET A 178 -8.10 -2.50 -12.16
N GLN A 179 -8.81 -1.60 -12.86
CA GLN A 179 -8.57 -1.36 -14.28
C GLN A 179 -7.19 -0.73 -14.53
N PHE A 180 -6.75 0.14 -13.64
CA PHE A 180 -5.40 0.73 -13.69
C PHE A 180 -4.34 -0.35 -13.52
N PHE A 181 -4.41 -1.14 -12.47
CA PHE A 181 -3.41 -2.17 -12.18
C PHE A 181 -3.40 -3.31 -13.21
N GLN A 182 -4.54 -3.67 -13.79
CA GLN A 182 -4.57 -4.62 -14.93
C GLN A 182 -3.75 -4.14 -16.12
N ARG A 183 -3.68 -2.83 -16.35
CA ARG A 183 -2.88 -2.25 -17.45
C ARG A 183 -1.38 -2.26 -17.19
N LEU A 184 -0.95 -2.39 -15.93
CA LEU A 184 0.46 -2.51 -15.60
C LEU A 184 1.08 -3.83 -16.10
N THR A 185 0.28 -4.79 -16.55
CA THR A 185 0.79 -5.98 -17.26
C THR A 185 1.62 -5.61 -18.48
N ASP A 186 1.34 -4.48 -19.11
CA ASP A 186 2.15 -3.94 -20.21
C ASP A 186 3.53 -3.46 -19.71
N GLU A 187 3.62 -2.96 -18.47
CA GLU A 187 4.87 -2.51 -17.87
C GLU A 187 5.79 -3.67 -17.48
N VAL A 188 5.22 -4.81 -17.09
CA VAL A 188 5.99 -6.05 -16.81
C VAL A 188 6.76 -6.50 -18.07
N ASN A 189 6.23 -6.20 -19.26
CA ASN A 189 6.82 -6.54 -20.55
C ASN A 189 7.51 -5.35 -21.23
N TYR A 190 7.89 -4.34 -20.44
CA TYR A 190 8.39 -3.06 -20.94
C TYR A 190 9.61 -3.18 -21.86
N ARG A 191 10.46 -4.22 -21.68
CA ARG A 191 11.65 -4.43 -22.49
C ARG A 191 11.35 -4.66 -23.97
N GLY A 192 10.29 -5.42 -24.25
CA GLY A 192 9.81 -5.59 -25.63
C GLY A 192 9.26 -4.30 -26.23
N ARG A 193 8.79 -3.37 -25.39
CA ARG A 193 8.29 -2.04 -25.83
C ARG A 193 9.41 -1.07 -26.18
N THR A 194 10.49 -1.06 -25.40
CA THR A 194 11.63 -0.15 -25.61
C THR A 194 12.46 -0.56 -26.84
N GLU A 195 12.63 -1.85 -27.10
CA GLU A 195 13.36 -2.34 -28.27
C GLU A 195 12.64 -2.05 -29.59
N LEU A 196 11.33 -1.87 -29.56
CA LEU A 196 10.52 -1.64 -30.74
C LEU A 196 10.10 -0.17 -30.91
N ASP A 197 10.46 0.73 -30.00
CA ASP A 197 10.04 2.14 -29.96
C ASP A 197 8.52 2.35 -30.06
N LEU A 198 7.74 1.28 -29.85
CA LEU A 198 6.31 1.29 -30.17
C LEU A 198 5.44 2.00 -29.13
N PHE A 199 5.94 2.10 -27.87
CA PHE A 199 5.17 2.75 -26.80
C PHE A 199 6.10 3.33 -25.73
N PRO A 200 6.25 4.65 -25.63
CA PRO A 200 6.92 5.25 -24.46
C PRO A 200 6.15 4.88 -23.19
N SER A 201 6.87 4.63 -22.09
CA SER A 201 6.22 4.46 -20.78
C SER A 201 5.28 5.64 -20.53
N ARG A 202 4.02 5.36 -20.25
CA ARG A 202 3.01 6.40 -20.01
C ARG A 202 3.01 6.86 -18.56
N TYR A 203 3.79 6.23 -17.73
CA TYR A 203 3.70 6.37 -16.29
C TYR A 203 4.84 7.21 -15.70
N ALA A 204 4.49 8.08 -14.78
CA ALA A 204 5.38 9.09 -14.21
C ALA A 204 6.46 8.51 -13.26
N TRP A 205 6.28 7.28 -12.77
CA TRP A 205 7.21 6.71 -11.79
C TRP A 205 8.54 6.21 -12.37
N ASN A 206 8.61 5.98 -13.66
CA ASN A 206 9.84 5.66 -14.42
C ASN A 206 10.76 4.58 -13.80
N VAL A 207 10.19 3.61 -13.12
CA VAL A 207 10.90 2.44 -12.60
C VAL A 207 10.22 1.16 -13.08
N PRO A 208 10.99 0.11 -13.41
CA PRO A 208 10.42 -1.09 -13.99
C PRO A 208 9.63 -1.90 -12.95
N VAL A 209 8.45 -2.34 -13.35
CA VAL A 209 7.66 -3.34 -12.63
C VAL A 209 8.20 -4.73 -12.98
N GLU A 210 8.59 -5.51 -11.98
CA GLU A 210 9.04 -6.90 -12.18
C GLU A 210 7.85 -7.83 -12.37
N SER A 211 6.84 -7.70 -11.50
CA SER A 211 5.64 -8.52 -11.52
C SER A 211 4.46 -7.83 -10.88
N ILE A 212 3.25 -8.27 -11.24
CA ILE A 212 2.00 -7.95 -10.56
C ILE A 212 1.28 -9.25 -10.27
N ALA A 213 0.87 -9.43 -9.02
CA ALA A 213 0.06 -10.55 -8.57
C ALA A 213 -1.27 -10.04 -8.01
N PHE A 214 -2.36 -10.69 -8.41
CA PHE A 214 -3.71 -10.40 -7.91
C PHE A 214 -4.17 -11.54 -7.01
N TYR A 215 -4.59 -11.19 -5.82
CA TYR A 215 -5.12 -12.10 -4.82
C TYR A 215 -6.57 -11.73 -4.50
N PHE A 216 -7.21 -12.47 -3.59
CA PHE A 216 -8.53 -12.10 -3.10
C PHE A 216 -8.45 -10.78 -2.34
N ASN A 217 -9.12 -9.75 -2.86
CA ASN A 217 -9.17 -8.37 -2.32
C ASN A 217 -7.81 -7.67 -2.14
N MET A 218 -6.75 -8.18 -2.74
CA MET A 218 -5.40 -7.63 -2.62
C MET A 218 -4.63 -7.73 -3.93
N LEU A 219 -3.76 -6.79 -4.20
CA LEU A 219 -2.76 -6.92 -5.25
C LEU A 219 -1.36 -6.56 -4.73
N VAL A 220 -0.35 -7.12 -5.36
CA VAL A 220 1.06 -6.88 -5.06
C VAL A 220 1.81 -6.55 -6.34
N ALA A 221 2.43 -5.38 -6.40
CA ALA A 221 3.34 -4.98 -7.44
C ALA A 221 4.78 -5.04 -6.92
N LYS A 222 5.67 -5.76 -7.60
CA LYS A 222 7.08 -5.86 -7.24
C LYS A 222 7.92 -4.97 -8.15
N ARG A 223 8.81 -4.18 -7.55
CA ARG A 223 9.82 -3.41 -8.28
C ARG A 223 10.98 -4.30 -8.69
N ARG A 224 11.44 -4.17 -9.93
CA ARG A 224 12.65 -4.82 -10.45
C ARG A 224 13.94 -4.22 -9.85
#